data_b24809663e2c2184ffd2fe119ef4943b
#
_entry.id   b24809663e2c2184ffd2fe119ef4943b
#
_cell.length_a   1.000
_cell.length_b   1.000
_cell.length_c   1.000
_cell.angle_alpha   90.00
_cell.angle_beta   90.00
_cell.angle_gamma   90.00
#
_symmetry.space_group_name_H-M   'P 1'
#
loop_
_entity.id
_entity.type
_entity.pdbx_description
1 polymer ?
#
loop_
_entity_poly.entity_id
_entity_poly.type
_entity_poly.pdbx_seq_one_letter_code
_entity_poly.pdbx_strand_id
1 'polypeptide(L)'
;MMSKYCKNFRCPENKGEPCKIANNCWLFQWDIDKEKQPKVKTVSAPLEEDEQKDFAFWLDSQGVLWAHIPNERKASLAVLSSLARQGLKKGFPDNFIAVARGKWHGLFIELKRAKKCLSNRTKEQRAWIKSLNAAGYKAVFCYGAEEAKKTVLEYLKEEK
;
A
#
# COMPACT_ATOMS: atom_id res chain seq x y z
N MET A 1 3.72 45.26 -1.85
CA MET A 1 4.91 45.79 -2.56
C MET A 1 6.03 44.80 -2.39
N MET A 2 6.36 44.04 -3.44
CA MET A 2 7.45 43.04 -3.39
C MET A 2 8.79 43.76 -3.39
N SER A 3 9.69 43.34 -2.50
CA SER A 3 11.04 43.85 -2.38
C SER A 3 11.78 43.73 -3.71
N LYS A 4 12.25 44.85 -4.24
CA LYS A 4 13.02 44.97 -5.50
C LYS A 4 14.49 44.50 -5.36
N TYR A 5 14.84 43.84 -4.26
CA TYR A 5 16.22 43.45 -3.97
C TYR A 5 16.44 41.98 -4.32
N CYS A 6 17.47 41.69 -5.12
CA CYS A 6 17.92 40.35 -5.39
C CYS A 6 18.63 39.78 -4.15
N LYS A 7 18.11 38.66 -3.59
CA LYS A 7 18.72 37.99 -2.43
C LYS A 7 19.88 37.02 -2.80
N ASN A 8 20.23 36.94 -4.07
CA ASN A 8 21.27 36.01 -4.50
C ASN A 8 22.67 36.62 -4.33
N PHE A 9 23.40 36.19 -3.31
CA PHE A 9 24.77 36.59 -2.98
C PHE A 9 25.82 36.26 -4.07
N ARG A 10 25.50 35.47 -5.07
CA ARG A 10 26.39 35.14 -6.19
C ARG A 10 26.19 35.98 -7.43
N CYS A 11 25.23 36.90 -7.41
CA CYS A 11 25.04 37.85 -8.51
C CYS A 11 26.11 38.93 -8.46
N PRO A 12 26.91 39.12 -9.53
CA PRO A 12 27.95 40.17 -9.57
C PRO A 12 27.42 41.61 -9.43
N GLU A 13 26.13 41.82 -9.74
CA GLU A 13 25.44 43.10 -9.60
C GLU A 13 24.80 43.32 -8.20
N ASN A 14 24.95 42.34 -7.28
CA ASN A 14 24.39 42.43 -5.94
C ASN A 14 25.23 43.33 -5.01
N LYS A 15 25.03 44.65 -5.15
CA LYS A 15 25.67 45.66 -4.30
C LYS A 15 24.75 46.24 -3.21
N GLY A 16 23.63 45.54 -2.91
CA GLY A 16 22.64 45.99 -1.94
C GLY A 16 21.67 47.03 -2.49
N GLU A 17 21.75 47.39 -3.76
CA GLU A 17 20.86 48.32 -4.46
C GLU A 17 19.77 47.53 -5.28
N PRO A 18 18.66 48.21 -5.67
CA PRO A 18 17.65 47.58 -6.54
C PRO A 18 18.27 47.14 -7.85
N CYS A 19 18.15 45.83 -8.17
CA CYS A 19 18.71 45.24 -9.38
C CYS A 19 18.03 45.85 -10.64
N LYS A 20 18.80 46.53 -11.49
CA LYS A 20 18.30 47.20 -12.69
C LYS A 20 17.83 46.19 -13.79
N ILE A 21 18.28 44.96 -13.73
CA ILE A 21 17.96 43.90 -14.72
C ILE A 21 17.05 42.79 -14.16
N ALA A 22 16.41 43.02 -13.01
CA ALA A 22 15.61 42.02 -12.30
C ALA A 22 14.54 41.34 -13.21
N ASN A 23 13.95 42.10 -14.14
CA ASN A 23 12.90 41.58 -15.04
C ASN A 23 13.43 40.66 -16.17
N ASN A 24 14.73 40.69 -16.47
CA ASN A 24 15.37 39.90 -17.52
C ASN A 24 16.50 39.00 -16.97
N CYS A 25 16.68 38.93 -15.66
CA CYS A 25 17.71 38.10 -15.05
C CYS A 25 17.26 36.66 -15.00
N TRP A 26 18.00 35.76 -15.64
CA TRP A 26 17.72 34.32 -15.63
C TRP A 26 17.78 33.72 -14.22
N LEU A 27 18.56 34.25 -13.30
CA LEU A 27 18.60 33.85 -11.89
C LEU A 27 17.32 34.24 -11.14
N PHE A 28 16.74 35.41 -11.46
CA PHE A 28 15.48 35.88 -10.91
C PHE A 28 14.30 35.06 -11.44
N GLN A 29 14.31 34.73 -12.72
CA GLN A 29 13.30 33.84 -13.34
C GLN A 29 13.28 32.46 -12.70
N TRP A 30 14.47 31.93 -12.38
CA TRP A 30 14.62 30.61 -11.78
C TRP A 30 14.03 30.54 -10.34
N ASP A 31 14.14 31.62 -9.55
CA ASP A 31 13.54 31.67 -8.21
C ASP A 31 12.00 31.82 -8.26
N ILE A 32 11.48 32.57 -9.25
CA ILE A 32 10.02 32.69 -9.47
C ILE A 32 9.43 31.34 -9.90
N ASP A 33 10.11 30.60 -10.74
CA ASP A 33 9.65 29.29 -11.21
C ASP A 33 9.66 28.23 -10.09
N LYS A 34 10.58 28.35 -9.12
CA LYS A 34 10.57 27.52 -7.91
C LYS A 34 9.38 27.78 -7.00
N GLU A 35 8.97 29.05 -6.84
CA GLU A 35 7.79 29.39 -6.02
C GLU A 35 6.47 28.98 -6.69
N LYS A 36 6.44 28.85 -8.02
CA LYS A 36 5.25 28.49 -8.80
C LYS A 36 5.13 27.01 -9.13
N GLN A 37 6.11 26.18 -8.73
CA GLN A 37 5.93 24.74 -8.91
C GLN A 37 4.73 24.30 -8.08
N PRO A 38 3.67 23.75 -8.71
CA PRO A 38 2.54 23.21 -7.95
C PRO A 38 3.12 22.15 -7.02
N LYS A 39 2.82 22.27 -5.72
CA LYS A 39 3.14 21.22 -4.76
C LYS A 39 2.51 19.96 -5.32
N VAL A 40 3.33 19.06 -5.86
CA VAL A 40 2.89 17.74 -6.30
C VAL A 40 2.22 17.15 -5.07
N LYS A 41 0.89 17.02 -5.10
CA LYS A 41 0.16 16.31 -4.05
C LYS A 41 0.76 14.91 -4.05
N THR A 42 1.53 14.58 -3.03
CA THR A 42 2.00 13.22 -2.84
C THR A 42 0.74 12.36 -2.75
N VAL A 43 0.50 11.56 -3.79
CA VAL A 43 -0.62 10.62 -3.79
C VAL A 43 -0.38 9.73 -2.57
N SER A 44 -1.27 9.83 -1.59
CA SER A 44 -1.20 8.96 -0.42
C SER A 44 -1.33 7.52 -0.90
N ALA A 45 -0.53 6.60 -0.33
CA ALA A 45 -0.69 5.19 -0.68
C ALA A 45 -2.14 4.76 -0.46
N PRO A 46 -2.72 3.94 -1.37
CA PRO A 46 -4.08 3.45 -1.25
C PRO A 46 -4.37 2.89 0.14
N LEU A 47 -5.62 2.96 0.57
CA LEU A 47 -6.05 2.30 1.80
C LEU A 47 -6.05 0.78 1.59
N GLU A 48 -5.93 0.01 2.67
CA GLU A 48 -5.99 -1.47 2.61
C GLU A 48 -7.31 -1.96 2.01
N GLU A 49 -8.40 -1.25 2.27
CA GLU A 49 -9.72 -1.50 1.69
C GLU A 49 -9.75 -1.31 0.16
N ASP A 50 -9.06 -0.31 -0.37
CA ASP A 50 -8.99 -0.06 -1.82
C ASP A 50 -8.14 -1.12 -2.52
N GLU A 51 -7.04 -1.52 -1.90
CA GLU A 51 -6.19 -2.65 -2.36
C GLU A 51 -6.98 -3.97 -2.35
N GLN A 52 -7.80 -4.20 -1.32
CA GLN A 52 -8.65 -5.39 -1.24
C GLN A 52 -9.71 -5.42 -2.34
N LYS A 53 -10.36 -4.28 -2.64
CA LYS A 53 -11.35 -4.18 -3.73
C LYS A 53 -10.73 -4.46 -5.10
N ASP A 54 -9.56 -3.88 -5.37
CA ASP A 54 -8.84 -4.09 -6.62
C ASP A 54 -8.41 -5.56 -6.78
N PHE A 55 -7.92 -6.17 -5.71
CA PHE A 55 -7.54 -7.57 -5.71
C PHE A 55 -8.75 -8.51 -5.90
N ALA A 56 -9.87 -8.24 -5.23
CA ALA A 56 -11.12 -9.00 -5.36
C ALA A 56 -11.66 -8.96 -6.80
N PHE A 57 -11.77 -7.76 -7.37
CA PHE A 57 -12.21 -7.59 -8.76
C PHE A 57 -11.33 -8.36 -9.74
N TRP A 58 -10.02 -8.33 -9.54
CA TRP A 58 -9.08 -9.07 -10.37
C TRP A 58 -9.26 -10.59 -10.21
N LEU A 59 -9.40 -11.12 -8.99
CA LEU A 59 -9.65 -12.56 -8.74
C LEU A 59 -10.92 -13.06 -9.44
N ASP A 60 -12.00 -12.28 -9.37
CA ASP A 60 -13.26 -12.59 -10.08
C ASP A 60 -13.04 -12.67 -11.59
N SER A 61 -12.25 -11.73 -12.15
CA SER A 61 -11.91 -11.73 -13.58
C SER A 61 -11.09 -12.93 -14.03
N GLN A 62 -10.33 -13.56 -13.11
CA GLN A 62 -9.54 -14.77 -13.40
C GLN A 62 -10.38 -16.06 -13.31
N GLY A 63 -11.62 -16.01 -12.84
CA GLY A 63 -12.47 -17.18 -12.63
C GLY A 63 -11.91 -18.17 -11.61
N VAL A 64 -11.12 -17.71 -10.66
CA VAL A 64 -10.49 -18.53 -9.61
C VAL A 64 -11.48 -18.75 -8.48
N LEU A 65 -11.53 -19.97 -7.94
CA LEU A 65 -12.33 -20.26 -6.74
C LEU A 65 -11.66 -19.63 -5.51
N TRP A 66 -12.27 -18.61 -4.95
CA TRP A 66 -11.71 -17.87 -3.82
C TRP A 66 -12.78 -17.30 -2.87
N ALA A 67 -12.38 -16.87 -1.70
CA ALA A 67 -13.24 -16.17 -0.74
C ALA A 67 -12.45 -15.14 0.06
N HIS A 68 -13.10 -14.00 0.34
CA HIS A 68 -12.63 -13.05 1.34
C HIS A 68 -13.16 -13.44 2.72
N ILE A 69 -12.29 -13.41 3.73
CA ILE A 69 -12.59 -13.78 5.11
C ILE A 69 -12.46 -12.52 5.99
N PRO A 70 -13.55 -11.79 6.25
CA PRO A 70 -13.50 -10.52 6.96
C PRO A 70 -13.23 -10.75 8.47
N ASN A 71 -11.98 -10.64 8.87
CA ASN A 71 -11.55 -10.84 10.26
C ASN A 71 -11.46 -9.55 11.09
N GLU A 72 -11.32 -8.41 10.44
CA GLU A 72 -11.20 -7.11 11.10
C GLU A 72 -12.53 -6.35 11.03
N ARG A 73 -13.35 -6.50 12.05
CA ARG A 73 -14.59 -5.70 12.21
C ARG A 73 -14.41 -4.71 13.36
N LYS A 74 -14.66 -3.43 13.06
CA LYS A 74 -14.91 -2.43 14.10
C LYS A 74 -16.28 -2.74 14.73
N ALA A 75 -16.29 -3.44 15.86
CA ALA A 75 -17.49 -3.84 16.54
C ALA A 75 -17.35 -3.66 18.06
N SER A 76 -18.47 -3.61 18.78
CA SER A 76 -18.45 -3.56 20.24
C SER A 76 -17.83 -4.84 20.83
N LEU A 77 -17.31 -4.75 22.05
CA LEU A 77 -16.73 -5.91 22.75
C LEU A 77 -17.70 -7.07 22.86
N ALA A 78 -19.00 -6.81 23.06
CA ALA A 78 -20.04 -7.84 23.14
C ALA A 78 -20.17 -8.59 21.80
N VAL A 79 -20.16 -7.87 20.66
CA VAL A 79 -20.23 -8.47 19.33
C VAL A 79 -18.96 -9.29 19.05
N LEU A 80 -17.77 -8.76 19.34
CA LEU A 80 -16.50 -9.46 19.15
C LEU A 80 -16.44 -10.75 20.01
N SER A 81 -16.90 -10.69 21.26
CA SER A 81 -17.01 -11.87 22.14
C SER A 81 -17.98 -12.91 21.58
N SER A 82 -19.12 -12.49 21.02
CA SER A 82 -20.06 -13.40 20.37
C SER A 82 -19.45 -14.07 19.14
N LEU A 83 -18.80 -13.29 18.27
CA LEU A 83 -18.13 -13.82 17.07
C LEU A 83 -16.99 -14.78 17.43
N ALA A 84 -16.22 -14.48 18.48
CA ALA A 84 -15.16 -15.38 18.95
C ALA A 84 -15.72 -16.74 19.42
N ARG A 85 -16.89 -16.75 20.11
CA ARG A 85 -17.59 -17.99 20.49
C ARG A 85 -18.12 -18.77 19.27
N GLN A 86 -18.44 -18.06 18.18
CA GLN A 86 -18.84 -18.67 16.90
C GLN A 86 -17.65 -19.16 16.07
N GLY A 87 -16.42 -18.99 16.57
CA GLY A 87 -15.22 -19.51 15.93
C GLY A 87 -14.39 -18.47 15.16
N LEU A 88 -14.78 -17.18 15.16
CA LEU A 88 -13.92 -16.15 14.57
C LEU A 88 -12.56 -16.12 15.26
N LYS A 89 -11.49 -16.20 14.50
CA LYS A 89 -10.11 -16.24 15.00
C LYS A 89 -9.38 -14.98 14.59
N LYS A 90 -8.94 -14.21 15.57
CA LYS A 90 -8.14 -13.01 15.34
C LYS A 90 -6.86 -13.31 14.54
N GLY A 91 -6.61 -12.50 13.50
CA GLY A 91 -5.40 -12.58 12.70
C GLY A 91 -5.37 -13.73 11.70
N PHE A 92 -6.51 -14.37 11.43
CA PHE A 92 -6.63 -15.32 10.32
C PHE A 92 -6.52 -14.56 9.00
N PRO A 93 -5.87 -15.11 7.94
CA PRO A 93 -5.67 -14.39 6.67
C PRO A 93 -6.96 -13.98 5.97
N ASP A 94 -6.91 -12.83 5.28
CA ASP A 94 -8.07 -12.17 4.68
C ASP A 94 -8.62 -12.86 3.44
N ASN A 95 -7.79 -13.55 2.68
CA ASN A 95 -8.17 -14.16 1.40
C ASN A 95 -7.73 -15.61 1.31
N PHE A 96 -8.64 -16.45 0.81
CA PHE A 96 -8.40 -17.87 0.57
C PHE A 96 -8.68 -18.23 -0.88
N ILE A 97 -7.69 -18.77 -1.57
CA ILE A 97 -7.79 -19.34 -2.92
C ILE A 97 -7.87 -20.85 -2.78
N ALA A 98 -9.04 -21.41 -3.09
CA ALA A 98 -9.40 -22.82 -2.88
C ALA A 98 -9.01 -23.69 -4.10
N VAL A 99 -7.79 -23.53 -4.59
CA VAL A 99 -7.25 -24.28 -5.73
C VAL A 99 -5.95 -24.95 -5.28
N ALA A 100 -5.89 -26.27 -5.29
CA ALA A 100 -4.67 -27.01 -4.98
C ALA A 100 -3.64 -26.87 -6.10
N ARG A 101 -2.37 -26.63 -5.76
CA ARG A 101 -1.24 -26.56 -6.69
C ARG A 101 0.03 -27.12 -6.06
N GLY A 102 0.82 -27.87 -6.84
CA GLY A 102 2.03 -28.53 -6.35
C GLY A 102 1.72 -29.35 -5.10
N LYS A 103 2.44 -29.10 -4.04
CA LYS A 103 2.25 -29.75 -2.72
C LYS A 103 1.21 -29.06 -1.81
N TRP A 104 0.57 -27.98 -2.28
CA TRP A 104 -0.27 -27.13 -1.45
C TRP A 104 -1.76 -27.41 -1.64
N HIS A 105 -2.51 -27.45 -0.56
CA HIS A 105 -3.95 -27.66 -0.58
C HIS A 105 -4.73 -26.41 -1.02
N GLY A 106 -4.12 -25.22 -0.92
CA GLY A 106 -4.70 -23.93 -1.25
C GLY A 106 -3.73 -22.82 -0.88
N LEU A 107 -4.08 -21.58 -1.24
CA LEU A 107 -3.27 -20.38 -0.95
C LEU A 107 -4.05 -19.42 -0.05
N PHE A 108 -3.44 -19.04 1.07
CA PHE A 108 -3.92 -17.95 1.93
C PHE A 108 -3.07 -16.71 1.73
N ILE A 109 -3.73 -15.57 1.59
CA ILE A 109 -3.08 -14.25 1.46
C ILE A 109 -3.61 -13.33 2.55
N GLU A 110 -2.70 -12.82 3.37
CA GLU A 110 -2.91 -11.68 4.25
C GLU A 110 -2.51 -10.43 3.50
N LEU A 111 -3.49 -9.62 3.11
CA LEU A 111 -3.26 -8.40 2.36
C LEU A 111 -2.87 -7.25 3.29
N LYS A 112 -1.88 -6.47 2.91
CA LYS A 112 -1.38 -5.30 3.62
C LYS A 112 -1.23 -4.12 2.66
N ARG A 113 -1.28 -2.90 3.17
CA ARG A 113 -1.04 -1.70 2.37
C ARG A 113 0.30 -1.79 1.63
N ALA A 114 0.34 -1.28 0.40
CA ALA A 114 1.52 -1.33 -0.47
C ALA A 114 2.80 -0.77 0.17
N LYS A 115 2.69 0.26 1.03
CA LYS A 115 3.84 0.78 1.80
C LYS A 115 4.05 -0.05 3.07
N LYS A 116 5.08 -0.88 3.07
CA LYS A 116 5.48 -1.74 4.22
C LYS A 116 5.61 -0.98 5.55
N CYS A 117 6.05 0.28 5.52
CA CYS A 117 6.20 1.12 6.73
C CYS A 117 4.85 1.53 7.36
N LEU A 118 3.73 1.39 6.65
CA LEU A 118 2.40 1.77 7.12
C LEU A 118 1.55 0.58 7.59
N SER A 119 2.07 -0.63 7.50
CA SER A 119 1.34 -1.83 7.90
C SER A 119 2.17 -2.75 8.77
N ASN A 120 1.63 -3.07 9.95
CA ASN A 120 2.25 -3.96 10.91
C ASN A 120 1.68 -5.37 10.78
N ARG A 121 2.55 -6.37 10.87
CA ARG A 121 2.16 -7.78 11.01
C ARG A 121 1.98 -8.09 12.49
N THR A 122 0.78 -8.40 12.93
CA THR A 122 0.53 -8.77 14.32
C THR A 122 1.15 -10.13 14.67
N LYS A 123 1.29 -10.41 15.96
CA LYS A 123 1.81 -11.70 16.44
C LYS A 123 0.87 -12.84 16.01
N GLU A 124 -0.43 -12.62 16.08
CA GLU A 124 -1.47 -13.57 15.71
C GLU A 124 -1.42 -13.90 14.20
N GLN A 125 -1.31 -12.89 13.34
CA GLN A 125 -1.18 -13.08 11.89
C GLN A 125 0.04 -13.93 11.54
N ARG A 126 1.20 -13.64 12.15
CA ARG A 126 2.42 -14.45 11.95
C ARG A 126 2.25 -15.90 12.40
N ALA A 127 1.57 -16.11 13.54
CA ALA A 127 1.30 -17.43 14.05
C ALA A 127 0.41 -18.23 13.08
N TRP A 128 -0.66 -17.60 12.54
CA TRP A 128 -1.55 -18.24 11.56
C TRP A 128 -0.80 -18.59 10.28
N ILE A 129 -0.03 -17.69 9.70
CA ILE A 129 0.78 -17.97 8.50
C ILE A 129 1.69 -19.18 8.73
N LYS A 130 2.37 -19.25 9.89
CA LYS A 130 3.22 -20.39 10.23
C LYS A 130 2.42 -21.70 10.32
N SER A 131 1.28 -21.69 11.02
CA SER A 131 0.45 -22.88 11.22
C SER A 131 -0.16 -23.38 9.92
N LEU A 132 -0.64 -22.50 9.06
CA LEU A 132 -1.21 -22.86 7.75
C LEU A 132 -0.14 -23.47 6.83
N ASN A 133 1.08 -22.92 6.80
CA ASN A 133 2.18 -23.52 6.05
C ASN A 133 2.55 -24.92 6.58
N ALA A 134 2.53 -25.13 7.89
CA ALA A 134 2.76 -26.44 8.50
C ALA A 134 1.64 -27.43 8.19
N ALA A 135 0.41 -26.94 7.96
CA ALA A 135 -0.76 -27.74 7.62
C ALA A 135 -0.90 -28.02 6.10
N GLY A 136 0.10 -27.69 5.28
CA GLY A 136 0.10 -27.97 3.86
C GLY A 136 -0.60 -26.94 2.98
N TYR A 137 -0.90 -25.75 3.51
CA TYR A 137 -1.36 -24.61 2.73
C TYR A 137 -0.21 -23.65 2.45
N LYS A 138 -0.19 -22.99 1.30
CA LYS A 138 0.69 -21.86 1.07
C LYS A 138 0.06 -20.63 1.72
N ALA A 139 0.73 -20.02 2.69
CA ALA A 139 0.22 -18.84 3.39
C ALA A 139 1.29 -17.75 3.42
N VAL A 140 0.92 -16.55 2.96
CA VAL A 140 1.85 -15.43 2.75
C VAL A 140 1.25 -14.07 3.12
N PHE A 141 2.13 -13.09 3.37
CA PHE A 141 1.76 -11.68 3.41
C PHE A 141 2.04 -11.06 2.05
N CYS A 142 1.10 -10.26 1.52
CA CYS A 142 1.29 -9.47 0.31
C CYS A 142 1.08 -7.98 0.60
N TYR A 143 1.91 -7.12 0.01
CA TYR A 143 1.87 -5.68 0.18
C TYR A 143 1.32 -5.00 -1.07
N GLY A 144 0.04 -4.66 -1.03
CA GLY A 144 -0.72 -4.13 -2.13
C GLY A 144 -1.29 -5.19 -3.06
N ALA A 145 -2.28 -4.80 -3.84
CA ALA A 145 -2.99 -5.69 -4.76
C ALA A 145 -2.03 -6.29 -5.82
N GLU A 146 -1.06 -5.54 -6.30
CA GLU A 146 -0.13 -6.00 -7.35
C GLU A 146 0.77 -7.15 -6.89
N GLU A 147 1.31 -7.09 -5.65
CA GLU A 147 2.08 -8.21 -5.08
C GLU A 147 1.20 -9.44 -4.88
N ALA A 148 -0.07 -9.24 -4.45
CA ALA A 148 -1.04 -10.32 -4.28
C ALA A 148 -1.39 -10.98 -5.62
N LYS A 149 -1.69 -10.21 -6.67
CA LYS A 149 -1.95 -10.71 -8.04
C LYS A 149 -0.78 -11.54 -8.55
N LYS A 150 0.44 -11.02 -8.44
CA LYS A 150 1.65 -11.72 -8.84
C LYS A 150 1.81 -13.05 -8.09
N THR A 151 1.60 -13.05 -6.78
CA THR A 151 1.68 -14.25 -5.93
C THR A 151 0.68 -15.31 -6.37
N VAL A 152 -0.56 -14.93 -6.69
CA VAL A 152 -1.58 -15.87 -7.21
C VAL A 152 -1.17 -16.44 -8.56
N LEU A 153 -0.69 -15.60 -9.49
CA LEU A 153 -0.24 -16.07 -10.80
C LEU A 153 0.93 -17.05 -10.71
N GLU A 154 1.90 -16.78 -9.81
CA GLU A 154 3.01 -17.70 -9.55
C GLU A 154 2.52 -19.02 -8.96
N TYR A 155 1.60 -18.96 -7.99
CA TYR A 155 0.99 -20.10 -7.36
C TYR A 155 0.23 -20.99 -8.37
N LEU A 156 -0.58 -20.38 -9.25
CA LEU A 156 -1.38 -21.11 -10.24
C LEU A 156 -0.55 -21.80 -11.32
N LYS A 157 0.70 -21.37 -11.54
CA LYS A 157 1.66 -22.00 -12.46
C LYS A 157 2.32 -23.28 -11.88
N GLU A 158 2.28 -23.47 -10.55
CA GLU A 158 2.82 -24.69 -9.95
C GLU A 158 2.04 -25.90 -10.49
N GLU A 159 2.75 -26.89 -11.02
CA GLU A 159 2.12 -28.13 -11.53
C GLU A 159 1.43 -28.90 -10.39
N LYS A 160 0.40 -29.70 -10.76
CA LYS A 160 -0.29 -30.54 -9.79
C LYS A 160 0.55 -31.73 -9.34
#